data_efc8752590a998cec1f6e886e5f6e5a8
#
_entry.id   efc8752590a998cec1f6e886e5f6e5a8
#
_cell.length_a   1.000
_cell.length_b   1.000
_cell.length_c   1.000
_cell.angle_alpha   90.00
_cell.angle_beta   90.00
_cell.angle_gamma   90.00
#
_symmetry.space_group_name_H-M   'P 1'
#
loop_
_entity.id
_entity.type
_entity.pdbx_description
1 polymer ?
#
loop_
_entity_poly.entity_id
_entity_poly.type
_entity_poly.pdbx_seq_one_letter_code
_entity_poly.pdbx_strand_id
1 'polypeptide(L)'
;SPVRRNMKFRNPPRSGGSHKLMDADPKTLELDKDAPRRSMQRLVLALGVEVWLGDCMDIAPTLQGVDAVISDPPYGMDWNPETTRFSGGNNPSQRTAGRNDRRKVMHDNEPFDPSPWLAWEKVVLFGSNHFGARLPVGTKLVWIKRNDEAFGSFLSDAEEAWMKGGHGIYCKRDLSMNGETATRCHPTQKPVPLMAWCMDKAKVPEGATVLDPYMGSGSTIIAAIRTGRKAIGIEKDPEHFKNAVERIKRELAQGDLFRGQNDPHERPPK
;
A
#
# COMPACT_ATOMS: atom_id res chain seq x y z
N SER A 1 -27.94 -25.44 -3.24
CA SER A 1 -28.11 -24.18 -2.48
C SER A 1 -26.99 -24.06 -1.49
N PRO A 2 -26.06 -23.08 -1.61
CA PRO A 2 -25.07 -22.86 -0.58
C PRO A 2 -25.65 -21.89 0.49
N VAL A 3 -25.52 -22.31 1.73
CA VAL A 3 -25.93 -21.59 2.93
C VAL A 3 -25.10 -20.31 3.06
N ARG A 4 -25.74 -19.14 2.95
CA ARG A 4 -25.16 -17.84 3.27
C ARG A 4 -24.93 -17.77 4.79
N ARG A 5 -23.68 -17.83 5.24
CA ARG A 5 -23.33 -17.43 6.60
C ARG A 5 -23.25 -15.91 6.66
N ASN A 6 -24.30 -15.28 7.17
CA ASN A 6 -24.28 -13.86 7.57
C ASN A 6 -23.34 -13.70 8.78
N MET A 7 -22.10 -13.27 8.56
CA MET A 7 -21.27 -12.75 9.64
C MET A 7 -21.76 -11.35 10.01
N LYS A 8 -22.59 -11.26 11.04
CA LYS A 8 -22.86 -10.01 11.74
C LYS A 8 -21.67 -9.73 12.65
N PHE A 9 -20.95 -8.66 12.40
CA PHE A 9 -19.97 -8.13 13.35
C PHE A 9 -20.71 -7.75 14.63
N ARG A 10 -20.64 -8.59 15.64
CA ARG A 10 -21.00 -8.26 17.02
C ARG A 10 -19.75 -7.73 17.70
N ASN A 11 -19.88 -6.61 18.41
CA ASN A 11 -18.83 -6.14 19.30
C ASN A 11 -18.36 -7.31 20.19
N PRO A 12 -17.04 -7.57 20.28
CA PRO A 12 -16.54 -8.66 21.10
C PRO A 12 -16.80 -8.36 22.59
N PRO A 13 -17.11 -9.38 23.39
CA PRO A 13 -17.18 -9.24 24.83
C PRO A 13 -15.78 -8.88 25.37
N ARG A 14 -15.73 -7.99 26.35
CA ARG A 14 -14.51 -7.66 27.10
C ARG A 14 -14.06 -8.91 27.85
N SER A 15 -13.10 -9.63 27.29
CA SER A 15 -12.34 -10.64 28.03
C SER A 15 -10.90 -10.17 28.11
N GLY A 16 -10.43 -9.93 29.34
CA GLY A 16 -9.08 -9.52 29.65
C GLY A 16 -8.09 -10.64 29.35
N GLY A 17 -7.38 -10.47 28.26
CA GLY A 17 -6.14 -11.17 27.95
C GLY A 17 -5.15 -10.09 27.57
N SER A 18 -4.19 -9.78 28.45
CA SER A 18 -3.13 -8.83 28.19
C SER A 18 -2.18 -9.40 27.14
N HIS A 19 -2.44 -9.16 25.85
CA HIS A 19 -1.40 -9.28 24.86
C HIS A 19 -0.43 -8.12 25.05
N LYS A 20 0.80 -8.41 25.49
CA LYS A 20 1.90 -7.44 25.57
C LYS A 20 2.17 -6.92 24.16
N LEU A 21 1.67 -5.71 23.87
CA LEU A 21 2.16 -4.89 22.77
C LEU A 21 3.61 -4.51 23.11
N MET A 22 4.56 -4.97 22.32
CA MET A 22 5.94 -4.51 22.43
C MET A 22 6.07 -3.28 21.53
N ASP A 23 6.08 -2.09 22.14
CA ASP A 23 6.49 -0.86 21.46
C ASP A 23 8.01 -0.94 21.26
N ALA A 24 8.47 -1.09 20.02
CA ALA A 24 9.88 -1.11 19.67
C ALA A 24 10.43 0.32 19.53
N ASP A 25 11.61 0.58 20.10
CA ASP A 25 12.33 1.85 19.91
C ASP A 25 12.66 2.03 18.42
N PRO A 26 12.32 3.17 17.80
CA PRO A 26 12.59 3.44 16.39
C PRO A 26 14.08 3.39 16.00
N LYS A 27 14.99 3.42 16.96
CA LYS A 27 16.43 3.45 16.72
C LYS A 27 17.09 2.08 16.56
N THR A 28 16.44 1.01 17.02
CA THR A 28 16.98 -0.35 16.94
C THR A 28 15.96 -1.26 16.26
N LEU A 29 16.07 -1.40 14.95
CA LEU A 29 15.29 -2.35 14.17
C LEU A 29 16.02 -3.69 14.12
N GLU A 30 16.13 -4.39 15.25
CA GLU A 30 16.44 -5.81 15.26
C GLU A 30 15.12 -6.57 15.09
N LEU A 31 14.91 -7.09 13.88
CA LEU A 31 13.82 -8.03 13.63
C LEU A 31 14.14 -9.32 14.40
N ASP A 32 13.29 -9.66 15.36
CA ASP A 32 13.39 -10.95 16.05
C ASP A 32 13.11 -12.07 15.03
N LYS A 33 14.18 -12.74 14.59
CA LYS A 33 14.11 -13.83 13.59
C LYS A 33 13.47 -15.11 14.16
N ASP A 34 13.37 -15.19 15.49
CA ASP A 34 12.85 -16.37 16.21
C ASP A 34 11.45 -16.14 16.79
N ALA A 35 10.83 -14.99 16.52
CA ALA A 35 9.49 -14.69 16.97
C ALA A 35 8.49 -15.71 16.38
N PRO A 36 7.57 -16.27 17.21
CA PRO A 36 6.57 -17.19 16.71
C PRO A 36 5.72 -16.53 15.63
N ARG A 37 5.32 -17.27 14.59
CA ARG A 37 4.62 -16.81 13.37
C ARG A 37 3.33 -15.99 13.58
N ARG A 38 2.99 -15.62 14.81
CA ARG A 38 1.85 -14.78 15.23
C ARG A 38 2.27 -13.50 15.98
N SER A 39 3.55 -13.13 15.99
CA SER A 39 3.97 -11.88 16.64
C SER A 39 3.67 -10.70 15.76
N MET A 40 2.67 -9.90 16.14
CA MET A 40 2.40 -8.60 15.56
C MET A 40 3.39 -7.60 16.16
N GLN A 41 4.13 -6.88 15.30
CA GLN A 41 5.02 -5.80 15.72
C GLN A 41 4.47 -4.46 15.23
N ARG A 42 4.29 -3.52 16.14
CA ARG A 42 3.87 -2.16 15.84
C ARG A 42 5.07 -1.22 15.93
N LEU A 43 5.21 -0.35 14.95
CA LEU A 43 6.22 0.69 14.92
C LEU A 43 5.56 2.05 14.62
N VAL A 44 5.71 3.00 15.53
CA VAL A 44 5.29 4.40 15.34
C VAL A 44 6.46 5.18 14.79
N LEU A 45 6.34 5.68 13.56
CA LEU A 45 7.41 6.40 12.86
C LEU A 45 7.35 7.90 13.07
N ALA A 46 6.14 8.45 13.22
CA ALA A 46 5.87 9.84 13.53
C ALA A 46 4.44 9.97 14.09
N LEU A 47 4.07 11.17 14.59
CA LEU A 47 2.71 11.43 15.02
C LEU A 47 1.72 11.18 13.87
N GLY A 48 0.83 10.21 14.07
CA GLY A 48 -0.15 9.80 13.05
C GLY A 48 0.39 8.93 11.93
N VAL A 49 1.63 8.41 12.02
CA VAL A 49 2.21 7.46 11.06
C VAL A 49 2.69 6.22 11.79
N GLU A 50 2.00 5.11 11.58
CA GLU A 50 2.36 3.83 12.17
C GLU A 50 2.37 2.71 11.14
N VAL A 51 3.20 1.70 11.36
CA VAL A 51 3.30 0.52 10.52
C VAL A 51 3.36 -0.75 11.37
N TRP A 52 2.80 -1.81 10.82
CA TRP A 52 2.66 -3.09 11.51
C TRP A 52 3.28 -4.21 10.67
N LEU A 53 4.13 -5.02 11.29
CA LEU A 53 4.54 -6.29 10.72
C LEU A 53 3.58 -7.38 11.20
N GLY A 54 2.89 -8.04 10.27
CA GLY A 54 1.97 -9.14 10.58
C GLY A 54 0.87 -9.31 9.55
N ASP A 55 -0.08 -10.19 9.85
CA ASP A 55 -1.20 -10.46 8.97
C ASP A 55 -2.28 -9.36 9.13
N CYS A 56 -2.67 -8.76 8.00
CA CYS A 56 -3.69 -7.71 8.02
C CYS A 56 -5.06 -8.20 8.51
N MET A 57 -5.36 -9.50 8.35
CA MET A 57 -6.62 -10.08 8.83
C MET A 57 -6.67 -10.19 10.36
N ASP A 58 -5.51 -10.28 11.02
CA ASP A 58 -5.41 -10.28 12.48
C ASP A 58 -5.34 -8.84 13.04
N ILE A 59 -4.66 -7.93 12.32
CA ILE A 59 -4.37 -6.56 12.79
C ILE A 59 -5.53 -5.61 12.53
N ALA A 60 -6.06 -5.56 11.29
CA ALA A 60 -7.05 -4.57 10.90
C ALA A 60 -8.32 -4.54 11.79
N PRO A 61 -8.84 -5.69 12.29
CA PRO A 61 -9.98 -5.68 13.21
C PRO A 61 -9.71 -5.00 14.57
N THR A 62 -8.42 -4.83 14.93
CA THR A 62 -8.02 -4.20 16.20
C THR A 62 -7.86 -2.68 16.09
N LEU A 63 -7.77 -2.16 14.86
CA LEU A 63 -7.56 -0.74 14.60
C LEU A 63 -8.83 0.07 14.81
N GLN A 64 -8.65 1.30 15.30
CA GLN A 64 -9.73 2.27 15.49
C GLN A 64 -9.41 3.58 14.78
N GLY A 65 -10.45 4.33 14.42
CA GLY A 65 -10.28 5.66 13.82
C GLY A 65 -9.72 5.62 12.40
N VAL A 66 -9.92 4.53 11.66
CA VAL A 66 -9.58 4.42 10.23
C VAL A 66 -10.72 5.01 9.42
N ASP A 67 -10.41 6.05 8.61
CA ASP A 67 -11.38 6.78 7.79
C ASP A 67 -11.45 6.26 6.35
N ALA A 68 -10.35 5.68 5.85
CA ALA A 68 -10.27 5.18 4.48
C ALA A 68 -9.33 3.98 4.36
N VAL A 69 -9.64 3.07 3.44
CA VAL A 69 -8.75 1.98 3.00
C VAL A 69 -8.33 2.27 1.56
N ILE A 70 -7.02 2.38 1.32
CA ILE A 70 -6.46 2.59 -0.02
C ILE A 70 -5.28 1.64 -0.19
N SER A 71 -5.42 0.68 -1.10
CA SER A 71 -4.48 -0.44 -1.16
C SER A 71 -4.32 -1.07 -2.53
N ASP A 72 -3.19 -1.75 -2.68
CA ASP A 72 -2.85 -2.61 -3.81
C ASP A 72 -2.64 -4.05 -3.31
N PRO A 73 -3.73 -4.81 -3.10
CA PRO A 73 -3.66 -6.17 -2.55
C PRO A 73 -3.04 -7.16 -3.55
N PRO A 74 -2.61 -8.35 -3.12
CA PRO A 74 -2.30 -9.45 -4.02
C PRO A 74 -3.57 -9.87 -4.79
N TYR A 75 -3.46 -10.09 -6.12
CA TYR A 75 -4.64 -10.32 -6.98
C TYR A 75 -5.04 -11.78 -7.12
N GLY A 76 -4.18 -12.70 -6.69
CA GLY A 76 -4.39 -14.14 -6.89
C GLY A 76 -4.00 -14.59 -8.31
N MET A 77 -2.98 -13.97 -8.89
CA MET A 77 -2.49 -14.29 -10.24
C MET A 77 -1.39 -15.37 -10.24
N ASP A 78 -0.92 -15.81 -9.07
CA ASP A 78 0.29 -16.64 -8.90
C ASP A 78 1.46 -16.10 -9.73
N TRP A 79 1.71 -14.80 -9.57
CA TRP A 79 2.73 -14.10 -10.35
C TRP A 79 4.10 -14.75 -10.18
N ASN A 80 4.66 -15.24 -11.30
CA ASN A 80 5.97 -15.87 -11.30
C ASN A 80 7.04 -14.88 -11.78
N PRO A 81 7.96 -14.43 -10.88
CA PRO A 81 9.03 -13.50 -11.24
C PRO A 81 10.07 -14.07 -12.21
N GLU A 82 10.13 -15.40 -12.37
CA GLU A 82 11.10 -16.09 -13.23
C GLU A 82 10.68 -16.17 -14.69
N THR A 83 9.44 -15.80 -15.03
CA THR A 83 8.97 -15.85 -16.41
C THR A 83 9.68 -14.81 -17.27
N THR A 84 10.36 -15.27 -18.30
CA THR A 84 10.95 -14.44 -19.37
C THR A 84 9.89 -13.76 -20.25
N ARG A 85 8.60 -14.03 -20.00
CA ARG A 85 7.45 -13.57 -20.78
C ARG A 85 7.34 -12.04 -20.91
N PHE A 86 7.96 -11.32 -19.97
CA PHE A 86 7.93 -9.85 -19.91
C PHE A 86 9.29 -9.19 -20.18
N SER A 87 10.32 -9.95 -20.52
CA SER A 87 11.59 -9.39 -20.96
C SER A 87 11.50 -9.10 -22.46
N GLY A 88 11.08 -7.89 -22.83
CA GLY A 88 10.99 -7.46 -24.20
C GLY A 88 12.32 -7.58 -24.93
N GLY A 89 12.34 -8.31 -26.06
CA GLY A 89 13.45 -8.39 -26.99
C GLY A 89 14.34 -9.62 -26.87
N ASN A 90 14.98 -9.97 -28.00
CA ASN A 90 15.92 -11.10 -28.15
C ASN A 90 17.32 -10.82 -27.55
N ASN A 91 17.51 -9.73 -26.80
CA ASN A 91 18.81 -9.37 -26.25
C ASN A 91 18.98 -9.94 -24.83
N PRO A 92 19.86 -10.93 -24.60
CA PRO A 92 20.07 -11.57 -23.30
C PRO A 92 20.55 -10.59 -22.20
N SER A 93 21.29 -9.54 -22.56
CA SER A 93 21.80 -8.54 -21.61
C SER A 93 20.70 -7.60 -21.07
N GLN A 94 19.59 -7.43 -21.79
CA GLN A 94 18.43 -6.67 -21.30
C GLN A 94 17.51 -7.49 -20.40
N ARG A 95 17.64 -8.83 -20.41
CA ARG A 95 16.81 -9.74 -19.60
C ARG A 95 17.16 -9.74 -18.11
N THR A 96 18.38 -9.33 -17.77
CA THR A 96 18.90 -9.34 -16.39
C THR A 96 19.01 -7.94 -15.77
N ALA A 97 18.94 -6.88 -16.56
CA ALA A 97 19.05 -5.51 -16.05
C ALA A 97 17.73 -5.08 -15.40
N GLY A 98 17.71 -4.99 -14.06
CA GLY A 98 16.67 -4.28 -13.32
C GLY A 98 15.72 -5.10 -12.45
N ARG A 99 16.00 -6.37 -12.17
CA ARG A 99 15.20 -7.17 -11.22
C ARG A 99 16.02 -7.56 -9.99
N ASN A 100 16.07 -6.66 -9.02
CA ASN A 100 16.75 -6.94 -7.74
C ASN A 100 15.89 -7.76 -6.78
N ASP A 101 14.58 -7.87 -6.99
CA ASP A 101 13.69 -8.69 -6.19
C ASP A 101 12.94 -9.70 -7.08
N ARG A 102 13.35 -10.96 -7.00
CA ARG A 102 12.76 -12.10 -7.72
C ARG A 102 11.81 -12.91 -6.86
N ARG A 103 11.42 -12.40 -5.69
CA ARG A 103 10.56 -13.14 -4.77
C ARG A 103 9.11 -13.13 -5.25
N LYS A 104 8.41 -14.23 -4.99
CA LYS A 104 6.97 -14.32 -5.21
C LYS A 104 6.25 -13.35 -4.27
N VAL A 105 5.19 -12.74 -4.76
CA VAL A 105 4.25 -12.01 -3.90
C VAL A 105 3.56 -13.02 -2.98
N MET A 106 3.58 -12.79 -1.68
CA MET A 106 2.94 -13.69 -0.72
C MET A 106 1.43 -13.69 -0.91
N HIS A 107 0.82 -14.87 -0.87
CA HIS A 107 -0.63 -15.09 -1.04
C HIS A 107 -1.21 -14.66 -2.38
N ASP A 108 -0.39 -14.53 -3.43
CA ASP A 108 -0.87 -14.26 -4.79
C ASP A 108 -1.35 -15.53 -5.52
N ASN A 109 -1.38 -16.67 -4.84
CA ASN A 109 -1.86 -17.95 -5.35
C ASN A 109 -3.34 -18.24 -5.01
N GLU A 110 -4.00 -17.36 -4.25
CA GLU A 110 -5.41 -17.49 -3.90
C GLU A 110 -6.19 -16.26 -4.38
N PRO A 111 -7.43 -16.46 -4.90
CA PRO A 111 -8.24 -15.35 -5.36
C PRO A 111 -8.53 -14.36 -4.22
N PHE A 112 -8.19 -13.09 -4.43
CA PHE A 112 -8.40 -12.03 -3.43
C PHE A 112 -9.88 -11.87 -3.06
N ASP A 113 -10.18 -11.85 -1.76
CA ASP A 113 -11.51 -11.53 -1.22
C ASP A 113 -11.55 -10.06 -0.75
N PRO A 114 -12.28 -9.16 -1.45
CA PRO A 114 -12.42 -7.77 -1.05
C PRO A 114 -13.37 -7.56 0.14
N SER A 115 -14.19 -8.56 0.51
CA SER A 115 -15.29 -8.41 1.47
C SER A 115 -14.88 -7.79 2.82
N PRO A 116 -13.73 -8.14 3.42
CA PRO A 116 -13.30 -7.53 4.68
C PRO A 116 -13.16 -6.00 4.59
N TRP A 117 -12.72 -5.50 3.44
CA TRP A 117 -12.42 -4.09 3.23
C TRP A 117 -13.66 -3.26 2.85
N LEU A 118 -14.75 -3.89 2.43
CA LEU A 118 -15.98 -3.19 2.03
C LEU A 118 -16.76 -2.59 3.21
N ALA A 119 -16.37 -2.88 4.45
CA ALA A 119 -16.99 -2.31 5.65
C ALA A 119 -16.71 -0.82 5.83
N TRP A 120 -15.55 -0.33 5.34
CA TRP A 120 -15.18 1.08 5.44
C TRP A 120 -15.98 1.96 4.48
N GLU A 121 -16.13 3.24 4.84
CA GLU A 121 -16.88 4.18 4.00
C GLU A 121 -16.13 4.53 2.72
N LYS A 122 -14.84 4.80 2.83
CA LYS A 122 -13.97 5.17 1.71
C LYS A 122 -12.99 4.04 1.44
N VAL A 123 -13.10 3.44 0.25
CA VAL A 123 -12.27 2.30 -0.14
C VAL A 123 -11.80 2.47 -1.58
N VAL A 124 -10.51 2.27 -1.81
CA VAL A 124 -9.91 2.15 -3.15
C VAL A 124 -9.03 0.89 -3.18
N LEU A 125 -9.33 -0.03 -4.09
CA LEU A 125 -8.58 -1.29 -4.25
C LEU A 125 -8.10 -1.43 -5.69
N PHE A 126 -6.79 -1.48 -5.89
CA PHE A 126 -6.17 -1.76 -7.18
C PHE A 126 -6.36 -3.23 -7.61
N GLY A 127 -6.19 -3.50 -8.89
CA GLY A 127 -6.32 -4.84 -9.45
C GLY A 127 -7.77 -5.32 -9.57
N SER A 128 -8.73 -4.41 -9.56
CA SER A 128 -10.16 -4.74 -9.54
C SER A 128 -10.63 -5.51 -10.79
N ASN A 129 -9.88 -5.53 -11.87
CA ASN A 129 -10.10 -6.40 -13.02
C ASN A 129 -9.96 -7.90 -12.71
N HIS A 130 -9.25 -8.28 -11.63
CA HIS A 130 -9.07 -9.67 -11.21
C HIS A 130 -10.18 -10.17 -10.27
N PHE A 131 -10.84 -9.27 -9.54
CA PHE A 131 -11.86 -9.62 -8.56
C PHE A 131 -13.15 -8.79 -8.69
N GLY A 132 -13.36 -8.13 -9.84
CA GLY A 132 -14.50 -7.23 -10.08
C GLY A 132 -15.86 -7.87 -9.87
N ALA A 133 -16.02 -9.19 -10.15
CA ALA A 133 -17.26 -9.90 -9.89
C ALA A 133 -17.67 -9.99 -8.40
N ARG A 134 -16.74 -9.69 -7.48
CA ARG A 134 -16.94 -9.69 -6.03
C ARG A 134 -17.19 -8.29 -5.46
N LEU A 135 -17.11 -7.27 -6.31
CA LEU A 135 -17.29 -5.88 -5.93
C LEU A 135 -18.69 -5.40 -6.30
N PRO A 136 -19.32 -4.55 -5.47
CA PRO A 136 -20.53 -3.85 -5.89
C PRO A 136 -20.21 -2.82 -6.99
N VAL A 137 -21.25 -2.26 -7.60
CA VAL A 137 -21.07 -1.11 -8.50
C VAL A 137 -20.32 0.00 -7.79
N GLY A 138 -19.35 0.59 -8.47
CA GLY A 138 -18.50 1.64 -7.94
C GLY A 138 -17.80 2.41 -9.06
N THR A 139 -17.01 3.39 -8.65
CA THR A 139 -16.19 4.21 -9.55
C THR A 139 -14.95 3.44 -9.98
N LYS A 140 -14.51 3.62 -11.22
CA LYS A 140 -13.24 3.09 -11.71
C LYS A 140 -12.18 4.19 -11.77
N LEU A 141 -11.02 3.90 -11.23
CA LEU A 141 -9.84 4.74 -11.32
C LEU A 141 -8.81 4.02 -12.19
N VAL A 142 -8.43 4.62 -13.30
CA VAL A 142 -7.54 4.00 -14.29
C VAL A 142 -6.20 4.74 -14.30
N TRP A 143 -5.13 4.02 -13.98
CA TRP A 143 -3.77 4.51 -14.11
C TRP A 143 -3.19 4.14 -15.46
N ILE A 144 -3.01 5.13 -16.34
CA ILE A 144 -2.33 4.98 -17.62
C ILE A 144 -0.83 5.07 -17.37
N LYS A 145 -0.12 3.95 -17.57
CA LYS A 145 1.32 3.79 -17.29
C LYS A 145 2.21 3.82 -18.53
N ARG A 146 1.62 4.14 -19.67
CA ARG A 146 2.30 4.22 -20.97
C ARG A 146 2.30 5.65 -21.51
N ASN A 147 3.39 6.01 -22.23
CA ASN A 147 3.39 7.15 -23.15
C ASN A 147 2.68 6.76 -24.46
N ASP A 148 2.44 7.73 -25.32
CA ASP A 148 1.66 7.52 -26.54
C ASP A 148 2.35 6.56 -27.52
N GLU A 149 3.70 6.56 -27.58
CA GLU A 149 4.49 5.69 -28.46
C GLU A 149 4.43 4.20 -28.05
N ALA A 150 4.25 3.93 -26.75
CA ALA A 150 4.17 2.57 -26.20
C ALA A 150 2.74 2.05 -26.06
N PHE A 151 1.73 2.87 -26.37
CA PHE A 151 0.32 2.49 -26.26
C PHE A 151 -0.04 1.40 -27.25
N GLY A 152 -0.82 0.38 -26.83
CA GLY A 152 -1.19 -0.75 -27.67
C GLY A 152 -0.07 -1.78 -27.87
N SER A 153 1.04 -1.67 -27.12
CA SER A 153 2.09 -2.70 -27.14
C SER A 153 1.59 -4.00 -26.47
N PHE A 154 2.40 -5.07 -26.51
CA PHE A 154 2.02 -6.36 -25.92
C PHE A 154 1.86 -6.35 -24.38
N LEU A 155 2.32 -5.30 -23.70
CA LEU A 155 2.14 -5.11 -22.27
C LEU A 155 0.91 -4.25 -22.00
N SER A 156 0.24 -4.46 -20.86
CA SER A 156 -0.91 -3.67 -20.44
C SER A 156 -0.61 -2.17 -20.39
N ASP A 157 -1.47 -1.36 -21.01
CA ASP A 157 -1.37 0.10 -21.05
C ASP A 157 -1.74 0.76 -19.73
N ALA A 158 -2.58 0.11 -18.94
CA ALA A 158 -3.15 0.68 -17.74
C ALA A 158 -3.32 -0.37 -16.63
N GLU A 159 -3.52 0.12 -15.43
CA GLU A 159 -4.03 -0.65 -14.29
C GLU A 159 -5.27 0.05 -13.75
N GLU A 160 -6.20 -0.72 -13.20
CA GLU A 160 -7.42 -0.16 -12.64
C GLU A 160 -7.54 -0.39 -11.15
N ALA A 161 -8.18 0.57 -10.48
CA ALA A 161 -8.69 0.40 -9.13
C ALA A 161 -10.20 0.61 -9.10
N TRP A 162 -10.86 -0.11 -8.22
CA TRP A 162 -12.24 0.15 -7.85
C TRP A 162 -12.28 1.09 -6.65
N MET A 163 -13.17 2.09 -6.72
CA MET A 163 -13.47 2.98 -5.61
C MET A 163 -14.92 2.81 -5.19
N LYS A 164 -15.15 2.66 -3.89
CA LYS A 164 -16.49 2.49 -3.33
C LYS A 164 -17.37 3.71 -3.62
N GLY A 165 -18.57 3.43 -4.09
CA GLY A 165 -19.56 4.46 -4.44
C GLY A 165 -19.36 5.08 -5.81
N GLY A 166 -20.41 5.79 -6.28
CA GLY A 166 -20.45 6.36 -7.63
C GLY A 166 -20.49 5.31 -8.73
N HIS A 167 -20.26 5.76 -9.98
CA HIS A 167 -20.27 4.93 -11.18
C HIS A 167 -19.41 5.51 -12.30
N GLY A 168 -18.61 6.54 -12.00
CA GLY A 168 -17.75 7.21 -12.99
C GLY A 168 -16.48 6.40 -13.30
N ILE A 169 -15.82 6.77 -14.40
CA ILE A 169 -14.51 6.27 -14.78
C ILE A 169 -13.58 7.47 -14.90
N TYR A 170 -12.50 7.48 -14.15
CA TYR A 170 -11.50 8.55 -14.16
C TYR A 170 -10.14 7.99 -14.49
N CYS A 171 -9.40 8.68 -15.36
CA CYS A 171 -8.08 8.29 -15.81
C CYS A 171 -7.03 9.28 -15.30
N LYS A 172 -5.88 8.76 -14.89
CA LYS A 172 -4.66 9.52 -14.61
C LYS A 172 -3.50 8.90 -15.34
N ARG A 173 -2.81 9.69 -16.18
CA ARG A 173 -1.51 9.27 -16.71
C ARG A 173 -0.44 9.64 -15.69
N ASP A 174 0.37 8.66 -15.29
CA ASP A 174 1.53 8.87 -14.42
C ASP A 174 2.68 7.98 -14.88
N LEU A 175 3.72 8.62 -15.39
CA LEU A 175 4.91 7.98 -15.97
C LEU A 175 6.11 8.05 -15.02
N SER A 176 5.94 8.54 -13.80
CA SER A 176 7.04 8.77 -12.85
C SER A 176 7.84 7.52 -12.51
N MET A 177 7.24 6.33 -12.68
CA MET A 177 7.94 5.05 -12.46
C MET A 177 8.78 4.59 -13.65
N ASN A 178 8.69 5.23 -14.82
CA ASN A 178 9.38 4.76 -16.03
C ASN A 178 10.89 5.08 -16.02
N GLY A 179 11.34 6.04 -15.20
CA GLY A 179 12.76 6.42 -15.04
C GLY A 179 13.42 5.93 -13.73
N GLU A 180 12.64 5.43 -12.78
CA GLU A 180 13.10 5.16 -11.40
C GLU A 180 13.52 3.70 -11.16
N THR A 181 14.16 3.05 -12.11
CA THR A 181 14.65 1.66 -11.93
C THR A 181 15.62 1.52 -10.75
N ALA A 182 16.34 2.58 -10.40
CA ALA A 182 17.28 2.60 -9.28
C ALA A 182 16.63 2.75 -7.88
N THR A 183 15.38 3.24 -7.81
CA THR A 183 14.69 3.50 -6.55
C THR A 183 13.53 2.54 -6.26
N ARG A 184 13.27 1.60 -7.16
CA ARG A 184 12.25 0.57 -6.93
C ARG A 184 12.71 -0.41 -5.85
N CYS A 185 12.01 -0.42 -4.73
CA CYS A 185 12.23 -1.37 -3.64
C CYS A 185 11.20 -2.51 -3.61
N HIS A 186 10.20 -2.49 -4.52
CA HIS A 186 9.17 -3.53 -4.63
C HIS A 186 8.76 -3.74 -6.09
N PRO A 187 8.53 -4.99 -6.56
CA PRO A 187 8.23 -5.29 -7.96
C PRO A 187 6.94 -4.63 -8.48
N THR A 188 5.94 -4.46 -7.62
CA THR A 188 4.62 -3.89 -7.94
C THR A 188 4.42 -2.48 -7.36
N GLN A 189 5.51 -1.75 -7.08
CA GLN A 189 5.44 -0.42 -6.47
C GLN A 189 4.58 0.54 -7.30
N LYS A 190 3.58 1.16 -6.66
CA LYS A 190 2.75 2.20 -7.26
C LYS A 190 3.41 3.59 -7.10
N PRO A 191 3.20 4.52 -8.04
CA PRO A 191 3.64 5.91 -7.88
C PRO A 191 2.99 6.59 -6.69
N VAL A 192 3.77 7.34 -5.90
CA VAL A 192 3.24 8.13 -4.77
C VAL A 192 2.18 9.16 -5.22
N PRO A 193 2.37 9.91 -6.34
CA PRO A 193 1.36 10.85 -6.85
C PRO A 193 0.05 10.16 -7.28
N LEU A 194 0.13 8.88 -7.71
CA LEU A 194 -1.07 8.10 -8.03
C LEU A 194 -1.88 7.79 -6.78
N MET A 195 -1.23 7.38 -5.69
CA MET A 195 -1.92 7.07 -4.43
C MET A 195 -2.54 8.32 -3.81
N ALA A 196 -1.85 9.47 -3.89
CA ALA A 196 -2.40 10.77 -3.49
C ALA A 196 -3.68 11.13 -4.29
N TRP A 197 -3.64 10.96 -5.61
CA TRP A 197 -4.80 11.17 -6.48
C TRP A 197 -5.98 10.24 -6.13
N CYS A 198 -5.72 9.00 -5.75
CA CYS A 198 -6.76 8.08 -5.27
C CYS A 198 -7.42 8.59 -3.99
N MET A 199 -6.63 9.12 -3.04
CA MET A 199 -7.15 9.74 -1.81
C MET A 199 -8.06 10.94 -2.13
N ASP A 200 -7.65 11.79 -3.07
CA ASP A 200 -8.43 12.95 -3.48
C ASP A 200 -9.74 12.55 -4.17
N LYS A 201 -9.69 11.53 -5.07
CA LYS A 201 -10.90 10.99 -5.72
C LYS A 201 -11.87 10.36 -4.72
N ALA A 202 -11.37 9.67 -3.71
CA ALA A 202 -12.15 9.13 -2.61
C ALA A 202 -12.59 10.21 -1.58
N LYS A 203 -12.23 11.48 -1.81
CA LYS A 203 -12.55 12.61 -0.93
C LYS A 203 -12.12 12.33 0.53
N VAL A 204 -10.95 11.75 0.70
CA VAL A 204 -10.35 11.56 2.03
C VAL A 204 -9.90 12.92 2.54
N PRO A 205 -10.40 13.42 3.68
CA PRO A 205 -10.01 14.75 4.17
C PRO A 205 -8.55 14.77 4.65
N GLU A 206 -7.97 15.95 4.70
CA GLU A 206 -6.72 16.20 5.44
C GLU A 206 -6.91 15.87 6.93
N GLY A 207 -5.88 15.31 7.57
CA GLY A 207 -5.95 14.84 8.95
C GLY A 207 -6.63 13.49 9.15
N ALA A 208 -7.35 12.96 8.14
CA ALA A 208 -7.97 11.64 8.20
C ALA A 208 -6.91 10.52 8.20
N THR A 209 -7.26 9.37 8.76
CA THR A 209 -6.41 8.18 8.85
C THR A 209 -6.65 7.24 7.68
N VAL A 210 -5.64 7.03 6.87
CA VAL A 210 -5.63 6.08 5.74
C VAL A 210 -4.99 4.78 6.17
N LEU A 211 -5.66 3.66 5.94
CA LEU A 211 -5.12 2.31 6.12
C LEU A 211 -4.71 1.72 4.76
N ASP A 212 -3.50 1.20 4.70
CA ASP A 212 -3.04 0.29 3.64
C ASP A 212 -2.73 -1.08 4.24
N PRO A 213 -3.66 -2.06 4.12
CA PRO A 213 -3.47 -3.38 4.69
C PRO A 213 -2.46 -4.27 3.95
N TYR A 214 -1.99 -3.83 2.77
CA TYR A 214 -1.00 -4.51 1.95
C TYR A 214 0.08 -3.52 1.53
N MET A 215 0.74 -2.92 2.53
CA MET A 215 1.58 -1.73 2.40
C MET A 215 2.72 -1.88 1.37
N GLY A 216 3.28 -3.07 1.22
CA GLY A 216 4.38 -3.36 0.30
C GLY A 216 5.54 -2.36 0.45
N SER A 217 5.74 -1.52 -0.56
CA SER A 217 6.79 -0.49 -0.57
C SER A 217 6.48 0.78 0.22
N GLY A 218 5.27 0.92 0.80
CA GLY A 218 4.84 2.09 1.56
C GLY A 218 4.42 3.30 0.73
N SER A 219 4.11 3.14 -0.57
CA SER A 219 3.73 4.27 -1.43
C SER A 219 2.48 4.99 -0.95
N THR A 220 1.47 4.26 -0.46
CA THR A 220 0.24 4.84 0.13
C THR A 220 0.55 5.65 1.39
N ILE A 221 1.44 5.13 2.24
CA ILE A 221 1.83 5.80 3.49
C ILE A 221 2.53 7.12 3.19
N ILE A 222 3.48 7.11 2.24
CA ILE A 222 4.19 8.32 1.80
C ILE A 222 3.22 9.33 1.16
N ALA A 223 2.25 8.86 0.37
CA ALA A 223 1.24 9.73 -0.22
C ALA A 223 0.37 10.39 0.86
N ALA A 224 -0.03 9.65 1.90
CA ALA A 224 -0.77 10.19 3.03
C ALA A 224 0.05 11.27 3.77
N ILE A 225 1.33 11.01 4.07
CA ILE A 225 2.24 11.97 4.71
C ILE A 225 2.33 13.26 3.89
N ARG A 226 2.60 13.16 2.58
CA ARG A 226 2.74 14.32 1.68
C ARG A 226 1.49 15.16 1.55
N THR A 227 0.33 14.57 1.83
CA THR A 227 -0.97 15.21 1.69
C THR A 227 -1.66 15.48 3.03
N GLY A 228 -0.88 15.57 4.13
CA GLY A 228 -1.36 15.97 5.45
C GLY A 228 -2.33 14.98 6.11
N ARG A 229 -2.30 13.71 5.70
CA ARG A 229 -3.13 12.63 6.24
C ARG A 229 -2.32 11.75 7.19
N LYS A 230 -2.99 11.15 8.16
CA LYS A 230 -2.42 10.10 9.00
C LYS A 230 -2.39 8.78 8.21
N ALA A 231 -1.50 7.87 8.59
CA ALA A 231 -1.33 6.62 7.87
C ALA A 231 -1.07 5.43 8.80
N ILE A 232 -1.72 4.32 8.47
CA ILE A 232 -1.46 3.00 9.05
C ILE A 232 -1.12 2.05 7.91
N GLY A 233 0.07 1.43 7.97
CA GLY A 233 0.49 0.43 7.00
C GLY A 233 0.62 -0.95 7.65
N ILE A 234 0.20 -2.01 6.95
CA ILE A 234 0.41 -3.39 7.41
C ILE A 234 1.16 -4.13 6.31
N GLU A 235 2.21 -4.85 6.70
CA GLU A 235 2.99 -5.69 5.81
C GLU A 235 3.30 -7.02 6.51
N LYS A 236 3.14 -8.11 5.77
CA LYS A 236 3.35 -9.45 6.31
C LYS A 236 4.77 -9.97 6.09
N ASP A 237 5.40 -9.56 5.01
CA ASP A 237 6.78 -9.94 4.70
C ASP A 237 7.77 -9.07 5.48
N PRO A 238 8.65 -9.65 6.33
CA PRO A 238 9.57 -8.88 7.16
C PRO A 238 10.58 -8.05 6.37
N GLU A 239 10.98 -8.50 5.18
CA GLU A 239 11.95 -7.78 4.37
C GLU A 239 11.29 -6.63 3.61
N HIS A 240 10.08 -6.83 3.04
CA HIS A 240 9.28 -5.75 2.48
C HIS A 240 8.94 -4.70 3.54
N PHE A 241 8.57 -5.14 4.74
CA PHE A 241 8.34 -4.25 5.88
C PHE A 241 9.57 -3.38 6.19
N LYS A 242 10.76 -4.01 6.33
CA LYS A 242 12.01 -3.28 6.58
C LYS A 242 12.28 -2.22 5.51
N ASN A 243 12.17 -2.61 4.23
CA ASN A 243 12.41 -1.71 3.10
C ASN A 243 11.41 -0.54 3.08
N ALA A 244 10.13 -0.80 3.37
CA ALA A 244 9.10 0.22 3.49
C ALA A 244 9.38 1.20 4.64
N VAL A 245 9.75 0.69 5.81
CA VAL A 245 10.11 1.50 6.97
C VAL A 245 11.27 2.45 6.67
N GLU A 246 12.34 1.94 6.04
CA GLU A 246 13.49 2.77 5.65
C GLU A 246 13.09 3.86 4.63
N ARG A 247 12.21 3.53 3.69
CA ARG A 247 11.70 4.48 2.70
C ARG A 247 10.83 5.56 3.35
N ILE A 248 9.92 5.18 4.25
CA ILE A 248 9.05 6.11 4.97
C ILE A 248 9.88 7.02 5.90
N LYS A 249 10.88 6.48 6.61
CA LYS A 249 11.78 7.28 7.45
C LYS A 249 12.54 8.33 6.64
N ARG A 250 13.03 7.99 5.45
CA ARG A 250 13.66 8.98 4.54
C ARG A 250 12.71 10.08 4.12
N GLU A 251 11.47 9.75 3.84
CA GLU A 251 10.43 10.74 3.50
C GLU A 251 10.15 11.70 4.65
N LEU A 252 9.98 11.17 5.87
CA LEU A 252 9.76 11.98 7.07
C LEU A 252 10.93 12.94 7.34
N ALA A 253 12.17 12.44 7.24
CA ALA A 253 13.36 13.27 7.42
C ALA A 253 13.47 14.40 6.39
N GLN A 254 13.07 14.17 5.13
CA GLN A 254 13.02 15.23 4.12
C GLN A 254 11.95 16.28 4.44
N GLY A 255 10.76 15.84 4.89
CA GLY A 255 9.68 16.76 5.27
C GLY A 255 10.05 17.67 6.44
N ASP A 256 10.80 17.18 7.41
CA ASP A 256 11.27 17.98 8.56
C ASP A 256 12.32 19.02 8.16
N LEU A 257 13.23 18.69 7.23
CA LEU A 257 14.21 19.64 6.68
C LEU A 257 13.53 20.84 5.99
N PHE A 258 12.44 20.61 5.26
CA PHE A 258 11.70 21.70 4.61
C PHE A 258 10.86 22.52 5.58
N ARG A 259 10.38 21.95 6.68
CA ARG A 259 9.67 22.69 7.75
C ARG A 259 10.61 23.59 8.52
N GLY A 260 11.83 23.14 8.85
CA GLY A 260 12.84 23.95 9.56
C GLY A 260 13.36 25.14 8.75
N GLN A 261 13.31 25.10 7.41
CA GLN A 261 13.73 26.23 6.55
C GLN A 261 12.66 27.33 6.41
N ASN A 262 11.42 27.06 6.77
CA ASN A 262 10.29 27.99 6.63
C ASN A 262 9.78 28.56 7.97
N ASP A 263 10.53 28.45 9.07
CA ASP A 263 10.19 29.14 10.32
C ASP A 263 10.57 30.64 10.20
N PRO A 264 9.59 31.53 10.08
CA PRO A 264 9.85 32.97 9.96
C PRO A 264 10.40 33.63 11.24
N HIS A 265 10.53 32.87 12.34
CA HIS A 265 11.04 33.36 13.63
C HIS A 265 12.53 33.12 13.87
N GLU A 266 13.22 32.29 13.05
CA GLU A 266 14.68 32.13 13.07
C GLU A 266 15.37 33.07 12.07
N ARG A 267 15.21 34.41 12.25
CA ARG A 267 16.17 35.36 11.66
C ARG A 267 17.33 35.54 12.65
N PRO A 268 18.59 35.31 12.22
CA PRO A 268 19.72 35.66 13.08
C PRO A 268 19.69 37.18 13.40
N PRO A 269 20.05 37.59 14.62
CA PRO A 269 20.12 38.99 14.98
C PRO A 269 21.14 39.68 14.10
N LYS A 270 20.79 40.90 13.66
CA LYS A 270 21.66 41.80 12.85
C LYS A 270 22.85 42.26 13.66
#